data_1d0b12c1cacbbba493ad812782d57007
#
_entry.id   1d0b12c1cacbbba493ad812782d57007
#
_cell.length_a   1.000
_cell.length_b   1.000
_cell.length_c   1.000
_cell.angle_alpha   90.00
_cell.angle_beta   90.00
_cell.angle_gamma   90.00
#
_symmetry.space_group_name_H-M   'P 1'
#
loop_
_entity.id
_entity.type
_entity.pdbx_description
1 polymer ?
#
loop_
_entity_poly.entity_id
_entity_poly.type
_entity_poly.pdbx_seq_one_letter_code
_entity_poly.pdbx_strand_id
1 'polypeptide(L)'
;DMAICKQLINVAKEAGADCVKFQKRDINQVYTQEFLDSPRESQWGTTQREQKLGLEFSADEYQEIEDYCKEKGLEWFASAWDINSQKFLRQFNSKYNKVASAMIVYTHLLKEIASEGKHTFISTGMTTYDDIQTAVDIFRKADCSFELMHAVSTYPMKDEDANLNMIKTLKEKFDC
;
A
#
# COMPACT_ATOMS: atom_id res chain seq x y z
N ASP A 1 6.40 -14.26 9.77
CA ASP A 1 6.01 -15.68 10.02
C ASP A 1 4.70 -15.96 9.27
N MET A 2 4.76 -16.90 8.30
CA MET A 2 3.65 -17.27 7.41
C MET A 2 2.47 -17.92 8.16
N ALA A 3 2.71 -18.60 9.28
CA ALA A 3 1.60 -19.16 10.08
C ALA A 3 0.72 -18.04 10.65
N ILE A 4 1.32 -16.98 11.19
CA ILE A 4 0.59 -15.81 11.68
C ILE A 4 -0.09 -15.06 10.52
N CYS A 5 0.59 -14.93 9.37
CA CYS A 5 0.01 -14.31 8.18
C CYS A 5 -1.28 -15.02 7.75
N LYS A 6 -1.27 -16.35 7.65
CA LYS A 6 -2.46 -17.15 7.32
C LYS A 6 -3.58 -17.04 8.36
N GLN A 7 -3.24 -16.96 9.64
CA GLN A 7 -4.23 -16.71 10.70
C GLN A 7 -4.91 -15.35 10.50
N LEU A 8 -4.15 -14.29 10.20
CA LEU A 8 -4.71 -12.96 9.93
C LEU A 8 -5.60 -12.93 8.67
N ILE A 9 -5.22 -13.65 7.61
CA ILE A 9 -6.05 -13.83 6.41
C ILE A 9 -7.38 -14.52 6.78
N ASN A 10 -7.34 -15.57 7.60
CA ASN A 10 -8.55 -16.26 8.05
C ASN A 10 -9.46 -15.32 8.85
N VAL A 11 -8.91 -14.59 9.82
CA VAL A 11 -9.67 -13.62 10.62
C VAL A 11 -10.31 -12.56 9.73
N ALA A 12 -9.58 -12.04 8.74
CA ALA A 12 -10.13 -11.06 7.80
C ALA A 12 -11.30 -11.67 6.99
N LYS A 13 -11.17 -12.92 6.51
CA LYS A 13 -12.22 -13.63 5.80
C LYS A 13 -13.45 -13.86 6.68
N GLU A 14 -13.27 -14.33 7.90
CA GLU A 14 -14.33 -14.57 8.88
C GLU A 14 -15.06 -13.27 9.27
N ALA A 15 -14.33 -12.15 9.31
CA ALA A 15 -14.88 -10.81 9.54
C ALA A 15 -15.63 -10.24 8.33
N GLY A 16 -15.68 -10.96 7.19
CA GLY A 16 -16.40 -10.52 5.99
C GLY A 16 -15.64 -9.54 5.12
N ALA A 17 -14.30 -9.48 5.21
CA ALA A 17 -13.50 -8.65 4.31
C ALA A 17 -13.53 -9.20 2.87
N ASP A 18 -13.60 -8.32 1.88
CA ASP A 18 -13.53 -8.68 0.45
C ASP A 18 -12.09 -8.93 0.00
N CYS A 19 -11.13 -8.28 0.63
CA CYS A 19 -9.71 -8.40 0.30
C CYS A 19 -8.80 -8.12 1.49
N VAL A 20 -7.54 -8.58 1.40
CA VAL A 20 -6.47 -8.23 2.34
C VAL A 20 -5.38 -7.44 1.63
N LYS A 21 -4.79 -6.48 2.35
CA LYS A 21 -3.76 -5.61 1.79
C LYS A 21 -2.43 -5.78 2.51
N PHE A 22 -1.39 -6.04 1.74
CA PHE A 22 0.00 -6.11 2.16
C PHE A 22 0.75 -4.83 1.81
N GLN A 23 2.04 -4.82 2.09
CA GLN A 23 2.95 -3.73 1.76
C GLN A 23 4.30 -4.31 1.34
N LYS A 24 4.90 -3.76 0.27
CA LYS A 24 6.21 -4.17 -0.21
C LYS A 24 7.14 -2.98 -0.32
N ARG A 25 8.37 -3.15 0.21
CA ARG A 25 9.44 -2.14 0.16
C ARG A 25 10.78 -2.79 -0.19
N ASP A 26 11.52 -2.13 -1.05
CA ASP A 26 12.97 -2.26 -1.06
C ASP A 26 13.53 -1.27 -0.03
N ILE A 27 13.92 -1.74 1.13
CA ILE A 27 14.27 -0.88 2.27
C ILE A 27 15.43 0.08 1.96
N ASN A 28 16.32 -0.29 1.05
CA ASN A 28 17.43 0.56 0.66
C ASN A 28 17.03 1.67 -0.33
N GLN A 29 15.87 1.54 -0.99
CA GLN A 29 15.28 2.59 -1.84
C GLN A 29 14.39 3.55 -1.04
N VAL A 30 13.74 3.05 0.02
CA VAL A 30 12.72 3.79 0.78
C VAL A 30 13.34 4.60 1.91
N TYR A 31 14.41 4.11 2.53
CA TYR A 31 15.00 4.70 3.73
C TYR A 31 16.46 5.10 3.53
N THR A 32 16.89 6.16 4.22
CA THR A 32 18.30 6.55 4.27
C THR A 32 19.12 5.55 5.10
N GLN A 33 20.42 5.44 4.81
CA GLN A 33 21.32 4.57 5.58
C GLN A 33 21.34 4.97 7.06
N GLU A 34 21.42 6.27 7.35
CA GLU A 34 21.39 6.80 8.71
C GLU A 34 20.14 6.33 9.49
N PHE A 35 18.96 6.38 8.84
CA PHE A 35 17.73 5.87 9.45
C PHE A 35 17.80 4.35 9.66
N LEU A 36 18.25 3.59 8.66
CA LEU A 36 18.32 2.14 8.76
C LEU A 36 19.28 1.66 9.87
N ASP A 37 20.36 2.39 10.09
CA ASP A 37 21.37 2.05 11.11
C ASP A 37 21.02 2.59 12.50
N SER A 38 19.94 3.38 12.63
CA SER A 38 19.47 3.91 13.92
C SER A 38 18.88 2.81 14.81
N PRO A 39 18.98 2.98 16.16
CA PRO A 39 18.49 2.00 17.12
C PRO A 39 16.98 1.75 17.03
N ARG A 40 16.60 0.46 17.04
CA ARG A 40 15.21 0.01 17.10
C ARG A 40 15.12 -1.39 17.70
N GLU A 41 14.72 -1.49 18.95
CA GLU A 41 14.45 -2.80 19.57
C GLU A 41 13.26 -3.49 18.88
N SER A 42 13.46 -4.75 18.49
CA SER A 42 12.45 -5.60 17.87
C SER A 42 12.80 -7.07 18.03
N GLN A 43 11.86 -7.95 17.70
CA GLN A 43 12.13 -9.40 17.70
C GLN A 43 13.16 -9.85 16.63
N TRP A 44 13.51 -8.98 15.68
CA TRP A 44 14.47 -9.27 14.60
C TRP A 44 15.86 -8.68 14.84
N GLY A 45 16.04 -7.88 15.88
CA GLY A 45 17.30 -7.23 16.21
C GLY A 45 17.11 -5.84 16.82
N THR A 46 18.19 -5.06 16.84
CA THR A 46 18.29 -3.79 17.57
C THR A 46 18.39 -2.56 16.67
N THR A 47 18.26 -2.73 15.37
CA THR A 47 18.30 -1.65 14.38
C THR A 47 17.00 -1.55 13.58
N GLN A 48 16.74 -0.36 12.99
CA GLN A 48 15.64 -0.18 12.05
C GLN A 48 15.77 -1.13 10.85
N ARG A 49 16.99 -1.37 10.35
CA ARG A 49 17.28 -2.27 9.24
C ARG A 49 16.77 -3.68 9.53
N GLU A 50 17.17 -4.24 10.65
CA GLU A 50 16.75 -5.60 11.04
C GLU A 50 15.23 -5.70 11.20
N GLN A 51 14.64 -4.72 11.84
CA GLN A 51 13.18 -4.66 11.99
C GLN A 51 12.46 -4.53 10.63
N LYS A 52 12.93 -3.68 9.71
CA LYS A 52 12.31 -3.53 8.38
C LYS A 52 12.47 -4.79 7.54
N LEU A 53 13.66 -5.41 7.53
CA LEU A 53 13.90 -6.68 6.82
C LEU A 53 13.01 -7.81 7.36
N GLY A 54 12.87 -7.90 8.69
CA GLY A 54 12.03 -8.91 9.32
C GLY A 54 10.52 -8.78 9.03
N LEU A 55 10.08 -7.61 8.56
CA LEU A 55 8.69 -7.35 8.16
C LEU A 55 8.42 -7.62 6.67
N GLU A 56 9.45 -7.74 5.83
CA GLU A 56 9.28 -7.97 4.40
C GLU A 56 9.10 -9.47 4.11
N PHE A 57 8.22 -9.76 3.15
CA PHE A 57 8.03 -11.10 2.62
C PHE A 57 8.88 -11.31 1.35
N SER A 58 9.41 -12.53 1.20
CA SER A 58 10.11 -13.01 0.01
C SER A 58 9.14 -13.33 -1.14
N ALA A 59 9.70 -13.68 -2.32
CA ALA A 59 8.89 -14.09 -3.46
C ALA A 59 8.10 -15.39 -3.17
N ASP A 60 8.75 -16.36 -2.53
CA ASP A 60 8.10 -17.63 -2.17
C ASP A 60 6.96 -17.42 -1.15
N GLU A 61 7.16 -16.52 -0.19
CA GLU A 61 6.12 -16.18 0.79
C GLU A 61 4.95 -15.41 0.13
N TYR A 62 5.20 -14.53 -0.85
CA TYR A 62 4.13 -13.89 -1.62
C TYR A 62 3.37 -14.90 -2.49
N GLN A 63 4.04 -15.90 -3.07
CA GLN A 63 3.38 -16.98 -3.78
C GLN A 63 2.49 -17.80 -2.84
N GLU A 64 2.97 -18.09 -1.63
CA GLU A 64 2.17 -18.79 -0.61
C GLU A 64 0.95 -17.96 -0.16
N ILE A 65 1.09 -16.63 -0.06
CA ILE A 65 -0.03 -15.70 0.21
C ILE A 65 -1.06 -15.76 -0.94
N GLU A 66 -0.61 -15.69 -2.20
CA GLU A 66 -1.48 -15.73 -3.37
C GLU A 66 -2.29 -17.05 -3.41
N ASP A 67 -1.61 -18.17 -3.25
CA ASP A 67 -2.26 -19.50 -3.27
C ASP A 67 -3.24 -19.64 -2.11
N TYR A 68 -2.88 -19.18 -0.91
CA TYR A 68 -3.75 -19.25 0.26
C TYR A 68 -4.96 -18.32 0.15
N CYS A 69 -4.79 -17.10 -0.32
CA CYS A 69 -5.91 -16.19 -0.56
C CYS A 69 -6.88 -16.78 -1.61
N LYS A 70 -6.35 -17.37 -2.68
CA LYS A 70 -7.14 -18.06 -3.70
C LYS A 70 -7.93 -19.25 -3.12
N GLU A 71 -7.29 -20.07 -2.27
CA GLU A 71 -7.96 -21.19 -1.56
C GLU A 71 -9.14 -20.67 -0.71
N LYS A 72 -8.94 -19.54 -0.03
CA LYS A 72 -9.98 -18.94 0.83
C LYS A 72 -11.03 -18.13 0.05
N GLY A 73 -10.88 -17.94 -1.25
CA GLY A 73 -11.75 -17.09 -2.05
C GLY A 73 -11.71 -15.63 -1.57
N LEU A 74 -10.54 -15.13 -1.27
CA LEU A 74 -10.28 -13.78 -0.80
C LEU A 74 -9.31 -13.09 -1.76
N GLU A 75 -9.64 -11.88 -2.20
CA GLU A 75 -8.73 -11.08 -3.01
C GLU A 75 -7.57 -10.53 -2.16
N TRP A 76 -6.43 -10.30 -2.79
CA TRP A 76 -5.31 -9.64 -2.14
C TRP A 76 -4.60 -8.66 -3.07
N PHE A 77 -3.94 -7.68 -2.49
CA PHE A 77 -3.05 -6.75 -3.18
C PHE A 77 -2.04 -6.15 -2.21
N ALA A 78 -1.06 -5.39 -2.72
CA ALA A 78 -0.06 -4.77 -1.88
C ALA A 78 0.20 -3.31 -2.27
N SER A 79 0.59 -2.49 -1.30
CA SER A 79 1.12 -1.14 -1.54
C SER A 79 2.61 -1.25 -1.82
N ALA A 80 3.05 -0.88 -3.03
CA ALA A 80 4.46 -0.68 -3.32
C ALA A 80 4.92 0.70 -2.79
N TRP A 81 6.12 0.74 -2.23
CA TRP A 81 6.72 1.98 -1.71
C TRP A 81 7.89 2.49 -2.57
N ASP A 82 8.23 1.75 -3.62
CA ASP A 82 9.26 2.07 -4.59
C ASP A 82 9.02 1.33 -5.91
N ILE A 83 9.77 1.71 -6.94
CA ILE A 83 9.61 1.14 -8.29
C ILE A 83 10.03 -0.34 -8.34
N ASN A 84 11.07 -0.75 -7.60
CA ASN A 84 11.50 -2.15 -7.55
C ASN A 84 10.40 -3.02 -6.93
N SER A 85 9.77 -2.54 -5.86
CA SER A 85 8.64 -3.20 -5.21
C SER A 85 7.42 -3.32 -6.13
N GLN A 86 7.12 -2.29 -6.95
CA GLN A 86 6.02 -2.39 -7.91
C GLN A 86 6.34 -3.44 -9.00
N LYS A 87 7.56 -3.44 -9.53
CA LYS A 87 8.01 -4.45 -10.50
C LYS A 87 8.00 -5.86 -9.91
N PHE A 88 8.38 -6.00 -8.64
CA PHE A 88 8.28 -7.27 -7.92
C PHE A 88 6.83 -7.75 -7.83
N LEU A 89 5.88 -6.88 -7.49
CA LEU A 89 4.47 -7.26 -7.35
C LEU A 89 3.81 -7.64 -8.70
N ARG A 90 4.33 -7.21 -9.84
CA ARG A 90 3.81 -7.58 -11.17
C ARG A 90 3.85 -9.06 -11.48
N GLN A 91 4.74 -9.81 -10.87
CA GLN A 91 4.84 -11.26 -11.10
C GLN A 91 3.67 -12.04 -10.50
N PHE A 92 2.87 -11.39 -9.65
CA PHE A 92 1.68 -11.98 -9.04
C PHE A 92 0.41 -11.48 -9.72
N ASN A 93 -0.65 -12.29 -9.67
CA ASN A 93 -1.91 -11.99 -10.34
C ASN A 93 -2.87 -11.16 -9.47
N SER A 94 -2.36 -10.16 -8.74
CA SER A 94 -3.23 -9.27 -7.97
C SER A 94 -4.10 -8.41 -8.89
N LYS A 95 -5.38 -8.29 -8.54
CA LYS A 95 -6.38 -7.57 -9.33
C LYS A 95 -6.27 -6.05 -9.21
N TYR A 96 -5.75 -5.57 -8.08
CA TYR A 96 -5.71 -4.15 -7.72
C TYR A 96 -4.30 -3.69 -7.41
N ASN A 97 -4.08 -2.40 -7.62
CA ASN A 97 -2.91 -1.70 -7.10
C ASN A 97 -3.29 -0.77 -5.94
N LYS A 98 -2.33 -0.37 -5.13
CA LYS A 98 -2.53 0.55 -4.01
C LYS A 98 -1.38 1.54 -3.90
N VAL A 99 -1.73 2.82 -3.86
CA VAL A 99 -0.80 3.90 -3.52
C VAL A 99 -0.99 4.28 -2.05
N ALA A 100 0.05 4.10 -1.25
CA ALA A 100 0.07 4.57 0.14
C ALA A 100 0.13 6.11 0.18
N SER A 101 -0.46 6.73 1.21
CA SER A 101 -0.49 8.19 1.35
C SER A 101 0.89 8.84 1.19
N ALA A 102 1.92 8.29 1.82
CA ALA A 102 3.28 8.81 1.72
C ALA A 102 3.87 8.74 0.30
N MET A 103 3.33 7.90 -0.59
CA MET A 103 3.84 7.68 -1.95
C MET A 103 3.12 8.50 -3.02
N ILE A 104 2.05 9.21 -2.69
CA ILE A 104 1.26 9.97 -3.68
C ILE A 104 2.08 11.09 -4.36
N VAL A 105 3.09 11.61 -3.69
CA VAL A 105 4.00 12.63 -4.22
C VAL A 105 5.14 12.06 -5.09
N TYR A 106 5.31 10.74 -5.11
CA TYR A 106 6.36 10.09 -5.89
C TYR A 106 5.89 9.80 -7.33
N THR A 107 5.91 10.82 -8.16
CA THR A 107 5.31 10.80 -9.51
C THR A 107 5.86 9.70 -10.43
N HIS A 108 7.13 9.30 -10.28
CA HIS A 108 7.71 8.19 -11.06
C HIS A 108 7.08 6.85 -10.68
N LEU A 109 6.85 6.61 -9.38
CA LEU A 109 6.14 5.42 -8.91
C LEU A 109 4.68 5.43 -9.38
N LEU A 110 3.99 6.59 -9.32
CA LEU A 110 2.61 6.70 -9.81
C LEU A 110 2.50 6.35 -11.30
N LYS A 111 3.43 6.83 -12.13
CA LYS A 111 3.47 6.49 -13.57
C LYS A 111 3.71 5.01 -13.80
N GLU A 112 4.60 4.39 -13.00
CA GLU A 112 4.87 2.96 -13.07
C GLU A 112 3.64 2.13 -12.71
N ILE A 113 2.92 2.50 -11.63
CA ILE A 113 1.67 1.85 -11.21
C ILE A 113 0.57 2.03 -12.26
N ALA A 114 0.35 3.27 -12.73
CA ALA A 114 -0.68 3.58 -13.70
C ALA A 114 -0.48 2.85 -15.04
N SER A 115 0.79 2.61 -15.43
CA SER A 115 1.12 1.89 -16.68
C SER A 115 0.65 0.43 -16.71
N GLU A 116 0.27 -0.14 -15.56
CA GLU A 116 -0.28 -1.50 -15.48
C GLU A 116 -1.77 -1.58 -15.87
N GLY A 117 -2.48 -0.46 -15.90
CA GLY A 117 -3.91 -0.42 -16.22
C GLY A 117 -4.81 -1.11 -15.19
N LYS A 118 -4.27 -1.55 -14.05
CA LYS A 118 -5.05 -2.16 -12.96
C LYS A 118 -5.75 -1.08 -12.15
N HIS A 119 -7.00 -1.32 -11.78
CA HIS A 119 -7.72 -0.41 -10.88
C HIS A 119 -6.92 -0.15 -9.60
N THR A 120 -6.72 1.13 -9.28
CA THR A 120 -5.80 1.55 -8.22
C THR A 120 -6.49 2.36 -7.13
N PHE A 121 -6.36 1.93 -5.88
CA PHE A 121 -6.78 2.70 -4.72
C PHE A 121 -5.67 3.66 -4.30
N ILE A 122 -5.95 4.97 -4.22
CA ILE A 122 -4.98 6.01 -3.90
C ILE A 122 -5.35 6.68 -2.58
N SER A 123 -4.54 6.47 -1.52
CA SER A 123 -4.76 7.16 -0.24
C SER A 123 -4.21 8.57 -0.27
N THR A 124 -4.95 9.51 0.32
CA THR A 124 -4.70 10.97 0.28
C THR A 124 -4.30 11.57 1.61
N GLY A 125 -3.88 10.77 2.59
CA GLY A 125 -3.39 11.30 3.88
C GLY A 125 -2.09 12.08 3.72
N MET A 126 -1.91 13.16 4.50
CA MET A 126 -0.73 14.04 4.51
C MET A 126 -0.43 14.73 3.18
N THR A 127 -1.44 14.99 2.35
CA THR A 127 -1.26 15.57 1.02
C THR A 127 -2.05 16.86 0.84
N THR A 128 -1.62 17.68 -0.08
CA THR A 128 -2.35 18.86 -0.55
C THR A 128 -3.28 18.50 -1.71
N TYR A 129 -4.23 19.38 -2.03
CA TYR A 129 -5.05 19.21 -3.22
C TYR A 129 -4.24 19.21 -4.53
N ASP A 130 -3.12 19.94 -4.57
CA ASP A 130 -2.25 19.98 -5.75
C ASP A 130 -1.51 18.65 -5.95
N ASP A 131 -1.08 18.00 -4.86
CA ASP A 131 -0.50 16.65 -4.91
C ASP A 131 -1.51 15.64 -5.44
N ILE A 132 -2.75 15.71 -4.94
CA ILE A 132 -3.85 14.84 -5.39
C ILE A 132 -4.15 15.10 -6.86
N GLN A 133 -4.24 16.36 -7.31
CA GLN A 133 -4.47 16.70 -8.71
C GLN A 133 -3.37 16.12 -9.60
N THR A 134 -2.11 16.25 -9.20
CA THR A 134 -0.97 15.67 -9.92
C THR A 134 -1.11 14.15 -10.08
N ALA A 135 -1.51 13.45 -9.02
CA ALA A 135 -1.75 12.01 -9.09
C ALA A 135 -2.92 11.67 -10.03
N VAL A 136 -4.05 12.36 -9.89
CA VAL A 136 -5.24 12.22 -10.76
C VAL A 136 -4.87 12.39 -12.23
N ASP A 137 -4.11 13.43 -12.56
CA ASP A 137 -3.69 13.71 -13.94
C ASP A 137 -2.80 12.60 -14.52
N ILE A 138 -1.93 12.00 -13.69
CA ILE A 138 -1.09 10.85 -14.10
C ILE A 138 -1.96 9.63 -14.44
N PHE A 139 -2.92 9.29 -13.58
CA PHE A 139 -3.78 8.13 -13.79
C PHE A 139 -4.77 8.34 -14.96
N ARG A 140 -5.36 9.52 -15.10
CA ARG A 140 -6.21 9.88 -16.24
C ARG A 140 -5.45 9.86 -17.57
N LYS A 141 -4.22 10.41 -17.60
CA LYS A 141 -3.36 10.37 -18.79
C LYS A 141 -2.99 8.96 -19.22
N ALA A 142 -2.89 8.03 -18.29
CA ALA A 142 -2.60 6.62 -18.52
C ALA A 142 -3.86 5.79 -18.85
N ASP A 143 -5.04 6.39 -18.85
CA ASP A 143 -6.34 5.70 -18.96
C ASP A 143 -6.47 4.56 -17.92
N CYS A 144 -5.93 4.76 -16.72
CA CYS A 144 -5.93 3.81 -15.63
C CYS A 144 -7.01 4.18 -14.61
N SER A 145 -7.95 3.29 -14.37
CA SER A 145 -9.02 3.51 -13.40
C SER A 145 -8.49 3.59 -11.97
N PHE A 146 -9.06 4.50 -11.17
CA PHE A 146 -8.65 4.69 -9.78
C PHE A 146 -9.78 5.20 -8.90
N GLU A 147 -9.59 5.08 -7.59
CA GLU A 147 -10.40 5.71 -6.56
C GLU A 147 -9.52 6.43 -5.54
N LEU A 148 -9.95 7.61 -5.09
CA LEU A 148 -9.31 8.35 -3.99
C LEU A 148 -9.88 7.89 -2.64
N MET A 149 -8.99 7.61 -1.70
CA MET A 149 -9.35 7.20 -0.34
C MET A 149 -8.94 8.29 0.64
N HIS A 150 -9.91 8.85 1.36
CA HIS A 150 -9.57 9.69 2.51
C HIS A 150 -8.84 8.89 3.59
N ALA A 151 -7.77 9.45 4.12
CA ALA A 151 -6.99 8.83 5.19
C ALA A 151 -6.44 9.89 6.15
N VAL A 152 -6.49 9.59 7.44
CA VAL A 152 -5.79 10.32 8.50
C VAL A 152 -4.57 9.51 8.90
N SER A 153 -3.38 10.12 8.87
CA SER A 153 -2.10 9.40 8.97
C SER A 153 -1.51 9.38 10.38
N THR A 154 -2.30 9.65 11.40
CA THR A 154 -1.91 9.50 12.81
C THR A 154 -2.34 8.14 13.36
N TYR A 155 -1.48 7.52 14.18
CA TYR A 155 -1.74 6.22 14.80
C TYR A 155 -1.46 6.27 16.31
N PRO A 156 -2.51 6.17 17.17
CA PRO A 156 -3.93 6.14 16.79
C PRO A 156 -4.45 7.51 16.33
N MET A 157 -5.45 7.48 15.47
CA MET A 157 -6.21 8.68 15.09
C MET A 157 -7.17 9.08 16.22
N LYS A 158 -7.36 10.37 16.43
CA LYS A 158 -8.46 10.87 17.28
C LYS A 158 -9.74 10.96 16.45
N ASP A 159 -10.88 10.64 17.03
CA ASP A 159 -12.18 10.67 16.34
C ASP A 159 -12.52 12.06 15.77
N GLU A 160 -12.14 13.12 16.46
CA GLU A 160 -12.30 14.51 16.02
C GLU A 160 -11.54 14.85 14.73
N ASP A 161 -10.45 14.12 14.42
CA ASP A 161 -9.61 14.32 13.23
C ASP A 161 -10.15 13.54 12.02
N ALA A 162 -11.16 12.69 12.18
CA ALA A 162 -11.64 11.77 11.13
C ALA A 162 -12.11 12.48 9.85
N ASN A 163 -12.72 13.66 9.98
CA ASN A 163 -13.17 14.51 8.85
C ASN A 163 -13.81 13.73 7.68
N LEU A 164 -14.81 12.90 7.98
CA LEU A 164 -15.44 12.01 6.98
C LEU A 164 -16.09 12.74 5.80
N ASN A 165 -16.42 14.04 5.95
CA ASN A 165 -16.89 14.88 4.85
C ASN A 165 -15.87 15.00 3.71
N MET A 166 -14.57 14.74 3.99
CA MET A 166 -13.53 14.75 2.97
C MET A 166 -13.80 13.71 1.86
N ILE A 167 -14.46 12.59 2.16
CA ILE A 167 -14.86 11.59 1.16
C ILE A 167 -15.75 12.22 0.08
N LYS A 168 -16.76 13.00 0.52
CA LYS A 168 -17.65 13.73 -0.40
C LYS A 168 -16.88 14.80 -1.18
N THR A 169 -16.04 15.56 -0.50
CA THR A 169 -15.22 16.61 -1.11
C THR A 169 -14.29 16.04 -2.20
N LEU A 170 -13.63 14.92 -1.95
CA LEU A 170 -12.75 14.27 -2.93
C LEU A 170 -13.55 13.82 -4.15
N LYS A 171 -14.70 13.18 -3.94
CA LYS A 171 -15.58 12.76 -5.02
C LYS A 171 -16.06 13.93 -5.89
N GLU A 172 -16.54 15.01 -5.28
CA GLU A 172 -17.06 16.19 -6.01
C GLU A 172 -15.95 16.95 -6.73
N LYS A 173 -14.76 17.07 -6.12
CA LYS A 173 -13.65 17.85 -6.67
C LYS A 173 -12.90 17.13 -7.79
N PHE A 174 -12.73 15.82 -7.68
CA PHE A 174 -11.90 15.04 -8.60
C PHE A 174 -12.71 14.09 -9.49
N ASP A 175 -14.03 14.04 -9.34
CA ASP A 175 -14.92 13.19 -10.16
C ASP A 175 -14.42 11.73 -10.24
N CYS A 176 -14.27 11.06 -9.07
CA CYS A 176 -13.77 9.69 -8.95
C CYS A 176 -14.34 8.97 -7.72
#